data_218813e95c9ec1f47784ef0f6455112f
#
_entry.id   218813e95c9ec1f47784ef0f6455112f
#
_cell.length_a   1.000
_cell.length_b   1.000
_cell.length_c   1.000
_cell.angle_alpha   90.00
_cell.angle_beta   90.00
_cell.angle_gamma   90.00
#
_symmetry.space_group_name_H-M   'P 1'
#
loop_
_entity.id
_entity.type
_entity.pdbx_description
1 polymer ?
#
loop_
_entity_poly.entity_id
_entity_poly.type
_entity_poly.pdbx_seq_one_letter_code
_entity_poly.pdbx_strand_id
1 'polypeptide(L)'
;MKLKQSFYAIVILALFSLLVGCHLNLLRSTEYDETKDSNYYLSQVDTSSGSAKIDWQLLAIRALINENKLSQATKLLSQLPTNLNAEQQKDQWLSQGEIAIRKGQRFNLNQFSIDKLNDSQSYRYYSIKLALDKKAKKINEQAYDYLSLQKFAPEKLKKQILNNTWNFFSKLSPTQLSKISVLENDLTLKGWIDLCYTYQRNSKKASVQRGDSPEELEAKNTNRKNQIKQAILDWAAKYPHHPAQDIIAIITGEQTLAVDNVNAKKVALLLPLNGSSQIFGNTIRQGYIDAAKFYPQEPQQNIIVLDTTSVSMDNLIQQAQEQNVGLIVGPLLKSEVSQIKQLAPTIPVLALNKVDDGTVSSNKMCFFALSPEDEAKDAADHIFSQNKQKPLLIVTQNDLGRRVAQSFAKQWLQISNGSQAYVQYVGSLDTLRDNINHSSGISLTGSPITFNNDDGLTSMTSSGPSTGFDAIYVYASYDELTLIKPMLDMEAGKTIGNGASSIALYSSSKSHVANASNDFYYDMNQTEYSDIPLIINSSERTMAMIPSSIQKDYSLTRLYAMGIDAWRVANRFNQLDSYQSNFLAGMTGKLSTSDQCEVTRALAWQQYTYAASQSSSKQSEN
;
A
#
# COMPACT_ATOMS: atom_id res chain seq x y z
N MET A 1 -83.14 14.12 10.02
CA MET A 1 -81.83 14.77 10.29
C MET A 1 -80.90 13.94 11.23
N LYS A 2 -81.41 13.04 12.03
CA LYS A 2 -80.55 12.20 12.97
C LYS A 2 -79.79 11.06 12.30
N LEU A 3 -80.23 10.52 11.16
CA LEU A 3 -79.53 9.42 10.49
C LEU A 3 -78.27 9.82 9.73
N LYS A 4 -78.17 11.06 9.25
CA LYS A 4 -76.97 11.57 8.55
C LYS A 4 -75.83 11.92 9.49
N GLN A 5 -76.12 12.30 10.73
CA GLN A 5 -75.07 12.62 11.72
C GLN A 5 -74.41 11.35 12.26
N SER A 6 -75.13 10.22 12.39
CA SER A 6 -74.58 8.93 12.80
C SER A 6 -73.63 8.33 11.73
N PHE A 7 -73.92 8.55 10.45
CA PHE A 7 -73.09 8.05 9.35
C PHE A 7 -71.77 8.80 9.26
N TYR A 8 -71.76 10.14 9.47
CA TYR A 8 -70.53 10.90 9.52
C TYR A 8 -69.66 10.60 10.74
N ALA A 9 -70.25 10.30 11.90
CA ALA A 9 -69.50 9.88 13.10
C ALA A 9 -68.84 8.52 12.92
N ILE A 10 -69.47 7.57 12.23
CA ILE A 10 -68.92 6.24 11.92
C ILE A 10 -67.83 6.34 10.87
N VAL A 11 -67.96 7.20 9.85
CA VAL A 11 -66.95 7.43 8.82
C VAL A 11 -65.69 8.15 9.39
N ILE A 12 -65.88 9.09 10.31
CA ILE A 12 -64.80 9.77 11.01
C ILE A 12 -64.08 8.83 11.95
N LEU A 13 -64.83 7.91 12.68
CA LEU A 13 -64.23 6.91 13.53
C LEU A 13 -63.48 5.83 12.73
N ALA A 14 -63.97 5.45 11.54
CA ALA A 14 -63.29 4.53 10.62
C ALA A 14 -62.03 5.17 9.95
N LEU A 15 -62.05 6.48 9.69
CA LEU A 15 -60.87 7.22 9.22
C LEU A 15 -59.82 7.40 10.32
N PHE A 16 -60.23 7.54 11.60
CA PHE A 16 -59.28 7.60 12.73
C PHE A 16 -58.66 6.22 13.07
N SER A 17 -59.38 5.13 12.83
CA SER A 17 -58.83 3.76 13.02
C SER A 17 -57.89 3.35 11.90
N LEU A 18 -57.92 3.98 10.73
CA LEU A 18 -56.92 3.80 9.65
C LEU A 18 -55.64 4.58 9.87
N LEU A 19 -55.59 5.54 10.80
CA LEU A 19 -54.41 6.31 11.16
C LEU A 19 -53.60 5.74 12.33
N VAL A 20 -54.08 4.69 13.00
CA VAL A 20 -53.39 4.07 14.16
C VAL A 20 -52.65 2.77 13.79
N GLY A 21 -52.62 2.36 12.53
CA GLY A 21 -52.17 1.05 12.10
C GLY A 21 -50.93 0.91 11.26
N CYS A 22 -50.13 1.95 11.08
CA CYS A 22 -48.83 1.80 10.44
C CYS A 22 -47.71 2.26 11.36
N HIS A 23 -47.40 1.47 12.39
CA HIS A 23 -46.02 1.42 12.85
C HIS A 23 -45.21 0.74 11.75
N LEU A 24 -44.85 1.50 10.70
CA LEU A 24 -43.82 1.13 9.79
C LEU A 24 -42.55 0.92 10.61
N ASN A 25 -42.13 -0.33 10.75
CA ASN A 25 -40.85 -0.67 11.28
C ASN A 25 -39.80 -0.03 10.34
N LEU A 26 -39.30 1.14 10.67
CA LEU A 26 -38.40 1.93 9.83
C LEU A 26 -37.19 1.10 9.39
N LEU A 27 -36.72 0.19 10.24
CA LEU A 27 -35.62 -0.73 9.94
C LEU A 27 -36.01 -1.84 8.93
N ARG A 28 -37.30 -2.11 8.71
CA ARG A 28 -37.79 -3.04 7.68
C ARG A 28 -38.09 -2.37 6.35
N SER A 29 -38.39 -1.09 6.34
CA SER A 29 -38.88 -0.36 5.15
C SER A 29 -37.89 0.68 4.61
N THR A 30 -36.93 1.13 5.39
CA THR A 30 -35.88 2.07 4.96
C THR A 30 -34.54 1.35 4.93
N GLU A 31 -34.05 1.10 3.73
CA GLU A 31 -32.63 0.80 3.55
C GLU A 31 -31.80 1.96 4.13
N TYR A 32 -30.74 1.62 4.86
CA TYR A 32 -29.78 2.59 5.31
C TYR A 32 -29.20 3.31 4.07
N ASP A 33 -29.44 4.61 3.97
CA ASP A 33 -28.96 5.43 2.88
C ASP A 33 -27.56 5.98 3.23
N GLU A 34 -26.53 5.38 2.66
CA GLU A 34 -25.13 5.80 2.88
C GLU A 34 -24.83 7.20 2.32
N THR A 35 -25.70 7.80 1.51
CA THR A 35 -25.54 9.18 1.02
C THR A 35 -25.89 10.20 2.10
N LYS A 36 -26.54 9.76 3.20
CA LYS A 36 -26.92 10.60 4.33
C LYS A 36 -25.88 10.48 5.45
N ASP A 37 -25.47 11.62 5.98
CA ASP A 37 -24.52 11.69 7.09
C ASP A 37 -25.19 11.44 8.46
N SER A 38 -24.38 11.33 9.51
CA SER A 38 -24.89 11.13 10.86
C SER A 38 -25.77 12.28 11.35
N ASN A 39 -25.53 13.52 10.89
CA ASN A 39 -26.32 14.68 11.29
C ASN A 39 -27.75 14.59 10.76
N TYR A 40 -27.92 14.08 9.54
CA TYR A 40 -29.26 13.82 8.99
C TYR A 40 -30.04 12.86 9.90
N TYR A 41 -29.45 11.73 10.27
CA TYR A 41 -30.12 10.76 11.11
C TYR A 41 -30.38 11.29 12.52
N LEU A 42 -29.46 12.04 13.10
CA LEU A 42 -29.61 12.67 14.41
C LEU A 42 -30.77 13.71 14.41
N SER A 43 -30.91 14.49 13.35
CA SER A 43 -32.04 15.42 13.22
C SER A 43 -33.40 14.72 13.19
N GLN A 44 -33.47 13.49 12.64
CA GLN A 44 -34.70 12.69 12.67
C GLN A 44 -34.98 12.14 14.08
N VAL A 45 -33.94 11.84 14.89
CA VAL A 45 -34.08 11.44 16.29
C VAL A 45 -34.76 12.53 17.10
N ASP A 46 -34.39 13.82 16.88
CA ASP A 46 -34.93 14.96 17.64
C ASP A 46 -36.40 15.23 17.33
N THR A 47 -36.87 14.87 16.14
CA THR A 47 -38.25 15.07 15.68
C THR A 47 -39.15 13.85 15.90
N SER A 48 -38.60 12.74 16.38
CA SER A 48 -39.30 11.45 16.52
C SER A 48 -39.55 11.06 17.99
N SER A 49 -40.52 10.17 18.22
CA SER A 49 -40.84 9.63 19.54
C SER A 49 -41.13 8.12 19.52
N GLY A 50 -41.11 7.50 20.69
CA GLY A 50 -41.42 6.07 20.84
C GLY A 50 -40.45 5.15 20.08
N SER A 51 -40.98 4.08 19.48
CA SER A 51 -40.16 3.12 18.72
C SER A 51 -39.43 3.73 17.52
N ALA A 52 -40.09 4.66 16.82
CA ALA A 52 -39.48 5.35 15.67
C ALA A 52 -38.22 6.14 16.08
N LYS A 53 -38.20 6.74 17.24
CA LYS A 53 -37.02 7.42 17.78
C LYS A 53 -35.84 6.45 17.96
N ILE A 54 -36.11 5.25 18.46
CA ILE A 54 -35.11 4.20 18.64
C ILE A 54 -34.57 3.75 17.27
N ASP A 55 -35.43 3.58 16.29
CA ASP A 55 -35.06 3.19 14.93
C ASP A 55 -34.11 4.24 14.30
N TRP A 56 -34.43 5.53 14.43
CA TRP A 56 -33.57 6.62 13.98
C TRP A 56 -32.24 6.68 14.76
N GLN A 57 -32.25 6.39 16.08
CA GLN A 57 -31.02 6.30 16.87
C GLN A 57 -30.10 5.19 16.35
N LEU A 58 -30.64 4.01 16.03
CA LEU A 58 -29.86 2.88 15.48
C LEU A 58 -29.29 3.21 14.10
N LEU A 59 -30.04 3.91 13.23
CA LEU A 59 -29.53 4.40 11.96
C LEU A 59 -28.44 5.47 12.15
N ALA A 60 -28.61 6.40 13.10
CA ALA A 60 -27.59 7.39 13.45
C ALA A 60 -26.32 6.74 13.98
N ILE A 61 -26.44 5.71 14.84
CA ILE A 61 -25.29 4.93 15.33
C ILE A 61 -24.54 4.28 14.15
N ARG A 62 -25.27 3.67 13.20
CA ARG A 62 -24.68 3.08 12.01
C ARG A 62 -23.94 4.12 11.16
N ALA A 63 -24.52 5.30 10.95
CA ALA A 63 -23.88 6.40 10.24
C ALA A 63 -22.59 6.89 10.95
N LEU A 64 -22.66 7.08 12.27
CA LEU A 64 -21.51 7.46 13.10
C LEU A 64 -20.38 6.41 13.02
N ILE A 65 -20.72 5.12 13.00
CA ILE A 65 -19.74 4.04 12.82
C ILE A 65 -19.08 4.16 11.43
N ASN A 66 -19.86 4.38 10.37
CA ASN A 66 -19.34 4.50 9.01
C ASN A 66 -18.45 5.74 8.84
N GLU A 67 -18.77 6.82 9.53
CA GLU A 67 -17.95 8.05 9.60
C GLU A 67 -16.74 7.93 10.55
N ASN A 68 -16.52 6.77 11.15
CA ASN A 68 -15.47 6.53 12.16
C ASN A 68 -15.58 7.39 13.43
N LYS A 69 -16.75 7.94 13.73
CA LYS A 69 -17.06 8.72 14.95
C LYS A 69 -17.40 7.78 16.13
N LEU A 70 -16.48 6.85 16.43
CA LEU A 70 -16.75 5.72 17.33
C LEU A 70 -17.11 6.12 18.77
N SER A 71 -16.58 7.24 19.27
CA SER A 71 -16.90 7.75 20.61
C SER A 71 -18.36 8.20 20.69
N GLN A 72 -18.85 8.91 19.67
CA GLN A 72 -20.23 9.37 19.58
C GLN A 72 -21.17 8.19 19.37
N ALA A 73 -20.82 7.25 18.49
CA ALA A 73 -21.58 6.01 18.30
C ALA A 73 -21.73 5.21 19.59
N THR A 74 -20.64 5.03 20.35
CA THR A 74 -20.64 4.32 21.64
C THR A 74 -21.53 5.02 22.66
N LYS A 75 -21.46 6.36 22.75
CA LYS A 75 -22.27 7.15 23.65
C LYS A 75 -23.76 7.01 23.32
N LEU A 76 -24.13 7.17 22.04
CA LEU A 76 -25.53 7.05 21.61
C LEU A 76 -26.06 5.62 21.81
N LEU A 77 -25.22 4.60 21.56
CA LEU A 77 -25.57 3.19 21.79
C LEU A 77 -25.86 2.89 23.27
N SER A 78 -25.14 3.51 24.20
CA SER A 78 -25.35 3.35 25.65
C SER A 78 -26.61 4.07 26.16
N GLN A 79 -27.19 4.97 25.36
CA GLN A 79 -28.40 5.71 25.69
C GLN A 79 -29.69 5.01 25.18
N LEU A 80 -29.56 3.91 24.45
CA LEU A 80 -30.72 3.15 24.00
C LEU A 80 -31.45 2.55 25.21
N PRO A 81 -32.79 2.50 25.18
CA PRO A 81 -33.59 1.90 26.26
C PRO A 81 -33.38 0.40 26.31
N THR A 82 -33.71 -0.21 27.45
CA THR A 82 -33.59 -1.66 27.67
C THR A 82 -34.69 -2.48 27.00
N ASN A 83 -35.84 -1.87 26.72
CA ASN A 83 -37.02 -2.53 26.15
C ASN A 83 -37.07 -2.45 24.61
N LEU A 84 -36.00 -2.87 23.96
CA LEU A 84 -35.93 -2.95 22.50
C LEU A 84 -36.76 -4.12 21.95
N ASN A 85 -37.39 -3.92 20.77
CA ASN A 85 -38.00 -5.03 20.05
C ASN A 85 -36.93 -5.96 19.43
N ALA A 86 -37.34 -7.11 18.90
CA ALA A 86 -36.40 -8.12 18.39
C ALA A 86 -35.50 -7.62 17.25
N GLU A 87 -36.01 -6.76 16.36
CA GLU A 87 -35.21 -6.20 15.25
C GLU A 87 -34.21 -5.14 15.77
N GLN A 88 -34.65 -4.27 16.68
CA GLN A 88 -33.79 -3.28 17.32
C GLN A 88 -32.67 -3.93 18.14
N GLN A 89 -32.93 -5.05 18.81
CA GLN A 89 -31.91 -5.82 19.53
C GLN A 89 -30.83 -6.37 18.59
N LYS A 90 -31.19 -6.87 17.40
CA LYS A 90 -30.25 -7.34 16.40
C LYS A 90 -29.37 -6.20 15.89
N ASP A 91 -29.96 -5.04 15.55
CA ASP A 91 -29.20 -3.88 15.07
C ASP A 91 -28.31 -3.26 16.15
N GLN A 92 -28.75 -3.24 17.40
CA GLN A 92 -27.93 -2.87 18.55
C GLN A 92 -26.71 -3.80 18.65
N TRP A 93 -26.92 -5.11 18.62
CA TRP A 93 -25.87 -6.12 18.73
C TRP A 93 -24.87 -6.03 17.57
N LEU A 94 -25.34 -5.85 16.33
CA LEU A 94 -24.47 -5.65 15.16
C LEU A 94 -23.63 -4.39 15.30
N SER A 95 -24.23 -3.29 15.79
CA SER A 95 -23.52 -2.04 16.02
C SER A 95 -22.44 -2.17 17.11
N GLN A 96 -22.71 -2.95 18.17
CA GLN A 96 -21.71 -3.32 19.19
C GLN A 96 -20.53 -4.08 18.55
N GLY A 97 -20.83 -5.03 17.67
CA GLY A 97 -19.83 -5.81 16.95
C GLY A 97 -18.96 -4.95 16.03
N GLU A 98 -19.57 -4.07 15.24
CA GLU A 98 -18.88 -3.16 14.36
C GLU A 98 -17.95 -2.21 15.13
N ILE A 99 -18.40 -1.66 16.25
CA ILE A 99 -17.57 -0.81 17.13
C ILE A 99 -16.42 -1.64 17.74
N ALA A 100 -16.70 -2.85 18.24
CA ALA A 100 -15.70 -3.71 18.85
C ALA A 100 -14.57 -4.05 17.85
N ILE A 101 -14.92 -4.42 16.61
CA ILE A 101 -13.95 -4.71 15.56
C ILE A 101 -13.07 -3.50 15.26
N ARG A 102 -13.67 -2.31 15.09
CA ARG A 102 -12.93 -1.08 14.81
C ARG A 102 -12.01 -0.63 15.95
N LYS A 103 -12.38 -0.99 17.20
CA LYS A 103 -11.54 -0.79 18.40
C LYS A 103 -10.55 -1.94 18.66
N GLY A 104 -10.46 -2.94 17.77
CA GLY A 104 -9.58 -4.11 17.94
C GLY A 104 -9.99 -5.06 19.07
N GLN A 105 -11.20 -4.93 19.62
CA GLN A 105 -11.71 -5.72 20.74
C GLN A 105 -12.26 -7.09 20.27
N ARG A 106 -12.41 -8.02 21.20
CA ARG A 106 -13.09 -9.31 20.95
C ARG A 106 -14.61 -9.10 20.92
N PHE A 107 -15.29 -9.84 20.04
CA PHE A 107 -16.73 -9.84 19.95
C PHE A 107 -17.27 -11.27 19.77
N ASN A 108 -18.36 -11.61 20.46
CA ASN A 108 -19.00 -12.92 20.34
C ASN A 108 -20.16 -12.87 19.34
N LEU A 109 -20.05 -13.65 18.26
CA LEU A 109 -21.06 -13.72 17.19
C LEU A 109 -22.19 -14.73 17.46
N ASN A 110 -22.15 -15.46 18.58
CA ASN A 110 -23.11 -16.54 18.83
C ASN A 110 -24.41 -16.11 19.53
N GLN A 111 -24.68 -14.81 19.63
CA GLN A 111 -25.84 -14.28 20.35
C GLN A 111 -27.15 -14.45 19.56
N PHE A 112 -27.11 -14.34 18.24
CA PHE A 112 -28.26 -14.51 17.35
C PHE A 112 -28.01 -15.57 16.28
N SER A 113 -29.06 -16.31 15.92
CA SER A 113 -29.01 -17.23 14.77
C SER A 113 -29.10 -16.45 13.47
N ILE A 114 -28.31 -16.86 12.48
CA ILE A 114 -28.15 -16.16 11.19
C ILE A 114 -29.43 -16.17 10.35
N ASP A 115 -30.23 -17.25 10.47
CA ASP A 115 -31.51 -17.43 9.75
C ASP A 115 -32.56 -16.41 10.17
N LYS A 116 -32.34 -15.73 11.27
CA LYS A 116 -33.22 -14.67 11.78
C LYS A 116 -32.80 -13.26 11.37
N LEU A 117 -31.70 -13.13 10.61
CA LEU A 117 -31.20 -11.87 10.10
C LEU A 117 -31.78 -11.60 8.70
N ASN A 118 -32.16 -10.35 8.43
CA ASN A 118 -32.43 -9.91 7.06
C ASN A 118 -31.14 -9.72 6.26
N ASP A 119 -31.24 -9.43 4.95
CA ASP A 119 -30.06 -9.32 4.07
C ASP A 119 -29.09 -8.21 4.53
N SER A 120 -29.58 -7.03 4.93
CA SER A 120 -28.75 -5.94 5.45
C SER A 120 -28.03 -6.32 6.75
N GLN A 121 -28.73 -7.02 7.66
CA GLN A 121 -28.16 -7.52 8.90
C GLN A 121 -27.17 -8.66 8.65
N SER A 122 -27.45 -9.54 7.69
CA SER A 122 -26.55 -10.62 7.27
C SER A 122 -25.27 -10.08 6.67
N TYR A 123 -25.34 -9.04 5.84
CA TYR A 123 -24.17 -8.35 5.30
C TYR A 123 -23.29 -7.77 6.42
N ARG A 124 -23.88 -7.10 7.42
CA ARG A 124 -23.16 -6.58 8.59
C ARG A 124 -22.51 -7.70 9.41
N TYR A 125 -23.27 -8.77 9.66
CA TYR A 125 -22.80 -9.95 10.38
C TYR A 125 -21.55 -10.55 9.72
N TYR A 126 -21.60 -10.82 8.41
CA TYR A 126 -20.46 -11.40 7.68
C TYR A 126 -19.30 -10.43 7.55
N SER A 127 -19.53 -9.12 7.55
CA SER A 127 -18.47 -8.11 7.62
C SER A 127 -17.72 -8.18 8.95
N ILE A 128 -18.43 -8.32 10.08
CA ILE A 128 -17.85 -8.51 11.40
C ILE A 128 -17.09 -9.86 11.46
N LYS A 129 -17.73 -10.94 10.99
CA LYS A 129 -17.16 -12.29 10.99
C LYS A 129 -15.87 -12.36 10.19
N LEU A 130 -15.85 -11.79 8.98
CA LEU A 130 -14.68 -11.72 8.14
C LEU A 130 -13.53 -10.98 8.84
N ALA A 131 -13.81 -9.86 9.53
CA ALA A 131 -12.80 -9.13 10.27
C ALA A 131 -12.20 -9.97 11.43
N LEU A 132 -13.01 -10.74 12.14
CA LEU A 132 -12.56 -11.66 13.18
C LEU A 132 -11.72 -12.81 12.60
N ASP A 133 -12.15 -13.40 11.49
CA ASP A 133 -11.46 -14.53 10.86
C ASP A 133 -10.19 -14.10 10.15
N LYS A 134 -10.10 -12.84 9.68
CA LYS A 134 -8.84 -12.22 9.23
C LYS A 134 -7.85 -12.11 10.39
N LYS A 135 -8.28 -11.57 11.54
CA LYS A 135 -7.44 -11.46 12.75
C LYS A 135 -6.96 -12.83 13.25
N ALA A 136 -7.81 -13.86 13.13
CA ALA A 136 -7.49 -15.23 13.51
C ALA A 136 -6.75 -16.03 12.41
N LYS A 137 -6.47 -15.42 11.25
CA LYS A 137 -5.80 -16.04 10.08
C LYS A 137 -6.48 -17.32 9.58
N LYS A 138 -7.80 -17.42 9.71
CA LYS A 138 -8.60 -18.58 9.31
C LYS A 138 -8.98 -18.49 7.83
N ILE A 139 -8.11 -18.97 6.94
CA ILE A 139 -8.25 -18.80 5.48
C ILE A 139 -9.51 -19.46 4.94
N ASN A 140 -9.82 -20.66 5.41
CA ASN A 140 -11.01 -21.39 4.96
C ASN A 140 -12.31 -20.63 5.28
N GLU A 141 -12.44 -20.16 6.52
CA GLU A 141 -13.58 -19.38 6.98
C GLU A 141 -13.70 -18.05 6.24
N GLN A 142 -12.59 -17.36 6.01
CA GLN A 142 -12.57 -16.13 5.21
C GLN A 142 -13.09 -16.34 3.79
N ALA A 143 -12.76 -17.46 3.14
CA ALA A 143 -13.28 -17.79 1.82
C ALA A 143 -14.81 -17.83 1.81
N TYR A 144 -15.41 -18.52 2.76
CA TYR A 144 -16.87 -18.61 2.91
C TYR A 144 -17.53 -17.29 3.35
N ASP A 145 -16.82 -16.48 4.15
CA ASP A 145 -17.31 -15.15 4.54
C ASP A 145 -17.40 -14.22 3.34
N TYR A 146 -16.39 -14.24 2.44
CA TYR A 146 -16.43 -13.47 1.20
C TYR A 146 -17.57 -13.90 0.28
N LEU A 147 -17.86 -15.22 0.16
CA LEU A 147 -19.00 -15.72 -0.61
C LEU A 147 -20.34 -15.26 0.00
N SER A 148 -20.45 -15.28 1.32
CA SER A 148 -21.64 -14.80 2.03
C SER A 148 -21.82 -13.29 1.85
N LEU A 149 -20.75 -12.50 1.89
CA LEU A 149 -20.81 -11.06 1.59
C LEU A 149 -21.27 -10.79 0.16
N GLN A 150 -20.85 -11.57 -0.83
CA GLN A 150 -21.34 -11.44 -2.21
C GLN A 150 -22.85 -11.66 -2.30
N LYS A 151 -23.38 -12.63 -1.54
CA LYS A 151 -24.80 -12.95 -1.52
C LYS A 151 -25.65 -11.83 -0.93
N PHE A 152 -25.19 -11.20 0.15
CA PHE A 152 -25.96 -10.22 0.94
C PHE A 152 -25.56 -8.77 0.69
N ALA A 153 -24.59 -8.51 -0.19
CA ALA A 153 -24.14 -7.15 -0.48
C ALA A 153 -25.25 -6.30 -1.10
N PRO A 154 -25.42 -5.04 -0.65
CA PRO A 154 -26.23 -4.06 -1.38
C PRO A 154 -25.76 -3.93 -2.83
N GLU A 155 -26.68 -3.69 -3.77
CA GLU A 155 -26.38 -3.65 -5.22
C GLU A 155 -25.20 -2.75 -5.57
N LYS A 156 -25.18 -1.54 -4.98
CA LYS A 156 -24.09 -0.57 -5.17
C LYS A 156 -22.72 -1.03 -4.67
N LEU A 157 -22.65 -1.99 -3.74
CA LEU A 157 -21.41 -2.54 -3.18
C LEU A 157 -20.99 -3.87 -3.83
N LYS A 158 -21.83 -4.49 -4.66
CA LYS A 158 -21.54 -5.81 -5.24
C LYS A 158 -20.20 -5.87 -5.95
N LYS A 159 -19.92 -4.92 -6.86
CA LYS A 159 -18.64 -4.89 -7.59
C LYS A 159 -17.45 -4.74 -6.64
N GLN A 160 -17.58 -3.91 -5.61
CA GLN A 160 -16.54 -3.73 -4.60
C GLN A 160 -16.29 -5.02 -3.81
N ILE A 161 -17.35 -5.71 -3.40
CA ILE A 161 -17.22 -6.99 -2.69
C ILE A 161 -16.60 -8.07 -3.58
N LEU A 162 -16.99 -8.14 -4.85
CA LEU A 162 -16.39 -9.06 -5.82
C LEU A 162 -14.88 -8.78 -6.00
N ASN A 163 -14.50 -7.51 -6.10
CA ASN A 163 -13.09 -7.14 -6.18
C ASN A 163 -12.32 -7.48 -4.89
N ASN A 164 -12.91 -7.22 -3.72
CA ASN A 164 -12.30 -7.62 -2.44
C ASN A 164 -12.15 -9.14 -2.33
N THR A 165 -13.11 -9.90 -2.86
CA THR A 165 -13.03 -11.36 -2.96
C THR A 165 -11.88 -11.78 -3.88
N TRP A 166 -11.77 -11.17 -5.05
CA TRP A 166 -10.64 -11.39 -5.97
C TRP A 166 -9.30 -11.10 -5.30
N ASN A 167 -9.20 -9.94 -4.64
CA ASN A 167 -7.99 -9.53 -3.93
C ASN A 167 -7.58 -10.50 -2.81
N PHE A 168 -8.56 -11.09 -2.12
CA PHE A 168 -8.29 -12.14 -1.14
C PHE A 168 -7.75 -13.40 -1.82
N PHE A 169 -8.49 -13.98 -2.77
CA PHE A 169 -8.13 -15.24 -3.40
C PHE A 169 -6.82 -15.15 -4.20
N SER A 170 -6.62 -14.08 -4.96
CA SER A 170 -5.44 -13.91 -5.84
C SER A 170 -4.10 -13.85 -5.10
N LYS A 171 -4.13 -13.48 -3.79
CA LYS A 171 -2.95 -13.41 -2.92
C LYS A 171 -2.60 -14.72 -2.23
N LEU A 172 -3.53 -15.68 -2.22
CA LEU A 172 -3.27 -16.98 -1.60
C LEU A 172 -2.25 -17.77 -2.43
N SER A 173 -1.28 -18.37 -1.75
CA SER A 173 -0.36 -19.31 -2.40
C SER A 173 -1.10 -20.56 -2.89
N PRO A 174 -0.56 -21.33 -3.85
CA PRO A 174 -1.14 -22.59 -4.29
C PRO A 174 -1.41 -23.56 -3.12
N THR A 175 -0.50 -23.59 -2.14
CA THR A 175 -0.66 -24.41 -0.93
C THR A 175 -1.79 -23.95 -0.04
N GLN A 176 -2.05 -22.64 0.04
CA GLN A 176 -3.18 -22.10 0.80
C GLN A 176 -4.50 -22.35 0.07
N LEU A 177 -4.54 -22.15 -1.24
CA LEU A 177 -5.72 -22.45 -2.07
C LEU A 177 -6.11 -23.94 -1.97
N SER A 178 -5.15 -24.87 -1.98
CA SER A 178 -5.44 -26.32 -1.87
C SER A 178 -5.95 -26.74 -0.49
N LYS A 179 -5.79 -25.92 0.55
CA LYS A 179 -6.31 -26.18 1.91
C LYS A 179 -7.73 -25.68 2.11
N ILE A 180 -8.30 -24.93 1.17
CA ILE A 180 -9.70 -24.51 1.26
C ILE A 180 -10.59 -25.70 0.95
N SER A 181 -11.44 -26.05 1.92
CA SER A 181 -12.43 -27.14 1.75
C SER A 181 -13.53 -26.69 0.80
N VAL A 182 -13.69 -27.37 -0.33
CA VAL A 182 -14.72 -27.07 -1.32
C VAL A 182 -15.77 -28.16 -1.26
N LEU A 183 -17.04 -27.78 -1.03
CA LEU A 183 -18.15 -28.72 -1.13
C LEU A 183 -18.34 -29.11 -2.61
N GLU A 184 -18.71 -30.37 -2.87
CA GLU A 184 -18.77 -30.93 -4.22
C GLU A 184 -19.62 -30.10 -5.18
N ASN A 185 -20.70 -29.50 -4.70
CA ASN A 185 -21.64 -28.69 -5.49
C ASN A 185 -21.40 -27.17 -5.39
N ASP A 186 -20.32 -26.71 -4.72
CA ASP A 186 -20.02 -25.28 -4.61
C ASP A 186 -19.24 -24.79 -5.82
N LEU A 187 -19.98 -24.58 -6.92
CA LEU A 187 -19.42 -24.10 -8.18
C LEU A 187 -18.84 -22.67 -8.05
N THR A 188 -19.36 -21.87 -7.13
CA THR A 188 -18.87 -20.50 -6.92
C THR A 188 -17.49 -20.50 -6.29
N LEU A 189 -17.29 -21.22 -5.19
CA LEU A 189 -15.98 -21.33 -4.56
C LEU A 189 -14.95 -21.99 -5.49
N LYS A 190 -15.37 -23.06 -6.19
CA LYS A 190 -14.54 -23.75 -7.15
C LYS A 190 -14.11 -22.83 -8.30
N GLY A 191 -15.01 -21.99 -8.81
CA GLY A 191 -14.72 -21.02 -9.86
C GLY A 191 -13.72 -19.96 -9.39
N TRP A 192 -13.83 -19.44 -8.18
CA TRP A 192 -12.84 -18.53 -7.61
C TRP A 192 -11.45 -19.15 -7.51
N ILE A 193 -11.35 -20.37 -7.02
CA ILE A 193 -10.06 -21.09 -6.89
C ILE A 193 -9.46 -21.35 -8.28
N ASP A 194 -10.25 -21.81 -9.25
CA ASP A 194 -9.82 -22.04 -10.64
C ASP A 194 -9.32 -20.75 -11.31
N LEU A 195 -10.03 -19.63 -11.07
CA LEU A 195 -9.62 -18.31 -11.57
C LEU A 195 -8.25 -17.92 -11.04
N CYS A 196 -8.01 -18.15 -9.74
CA CYS A 196 -6.73 -17.85 -9.11
C CYS A 196 -5.59 -18.72 -9.67
N TYR A 197 -5.80 -20.01 -9.83
CA TYR A 197 -4.79 -20.87 -10.48
C TYR A 197 -4.52 -20.44 -11.91
N THR A 198 -5.56 -20.08 -12.67
CA THR A 198 -5.43 -19.58 -14.05
C THR A 198 -4.62 -18.30 -14.08
N TYR A 199 -4.93 -17.34 -13.20
CA TYR A 199 -4.20 -16.09 -13.08
C TYR A 199 -2.74 -16.31 -12.67
N GLN A 200 -2.47 -17.06 -11.61
CA GLN A 200 -1.13 -17.30 -11.08
C GLN A 200 -0.23 -18.04 -12.07
N ARG A 201 -0.79 -18.99 -12.86
CA ARG A 201 -0.04 -19.71 -13.88
C ARG A 201 0.45 -18.77 -14.99
N ASN A 202 -0.36 -17.80 -15.38
CA ASN A 202 -0.08 -16.89 -16.49
C ASN A 202 0.58 -15.56 -16.02
N SER A 203 0.55 -15.25 -14.72
CA SER A 203 1.12 -14.03 -14.14
C SER A 203 2.57 -14.18 -13.68
N LYS A 204 3.22 -15.34 -13.89
CA LYS A 204 4.63 -15.53 -13.56
C LYS A 204 5.46 -14.41 -14.16
N LYS A 205 6.30 -13.79 -13.33
CA LYS A 205 7.14 -12.64 -13.73
C LYS A 205 7.87 -12.98 -15.03
N ALA A 206 7.75 -12.11 -16.03
CA ALA A 206 8.62 -12.21 -17.20
C ALA A 206 10.07 -12.21 -16.71
N SER A 207 10.91 -13.08 -17.26
CA SER A 207 12.34 -13.08 -16.97
C SER A 207 12.90 -11.73 -17.40
N VAL A 208 13.15 -10.86 -16.43
CA VAL A 208 13.79 -9.58 -16.65
C VAL A 208 15.27 -9.87 -16.80
N GLN A 209 15.82 -9.59 -17.96
CA GLN A 209 17.25 -9.71 -18.19
C GLN A 209 17.95 -8.45 -17.67
N ARG A 210 19.18 -8.61 -17.22
CA ARG A 210 20.05 -7.51 -16.82
C ARG A 210 20.29 -6.62 -18.06
N GLY A 211 19.85 -5.35 -17.96
CA GLY A 211 20.00 -4.39 -19.07
C GLY A 211 18.74 -4.13 -19.91
N ASP A 212 17.59 -4.74 -19.58
CA ASP A 212 16.32 -4.39 -20.26
C ASP A 212 16.04 -2.88 -20.14
N SER A 213 15.82 -2.22 -21.27
CA SER A 213 15.41 -0.81 -21.30
C SER A 213 13.97 -0.64 -20.75
N PRO A 214 13.57 0.57 -20.31
CA PRO A 214 12.18 0.83 -19.90
C PRO A 214 11.16 0.43 -20.98
N GLU A 215 11.45 0.62 -22.25
CA GLU A 215 10.59 0.27 -23.39
C GLU A 215 10.46 -1.26 -23.55
N GLU A 216 11.56 -2.00 -23.40
CA GLU A 216 11.56 -3.47 -23.45
C GLU A 216 10.78 -4.07 -22.29
N LEU A 217 10.91 -3.48 -21.08
CA LEU A 217 10.15 -3.88 -19.91
C LEU A 217 8.65 -3.63 -20.12
N GLU A 218 8.28 -2.51 -20.73
CA GLU A 218 6.88 -2.20 -21.02
C GLU A 218 6.30 -3.13 -22.08
N ALA A 219 7.06 -3.48 -23.13
CA ALA A 219 6.66 -4.46 -24.15
C ALA A 219 6.46 -5.87 -23.54
N LYS A 220 7.40 -6.34 -22.71
CA LYS A 220 7.29 -7.61 -21.98
C LYS A 220 6.07 -7.62 -21.05
N ASN A 221 5.79 -6.51 -20.37
CA ASN A 221 4.64 -6.38 -19.50
C ASN A 221 3.32 -6.39 -20.28
N THR A 222 3.27 -5.72 -21.42
CA THR A 222 2.10 -5.69 -22.32
C THR A 222 1.78 -7.09 -22.84
N ASN A 223 2.78 -7.84 -23.30
CA ASN A 223 2.60 -9.23 -23.74
C ASN A 223 2.05 -10.11 -22.62
N ARG A 224 2.58 -9.96 -21.40
CA ARG A 224 2.08 -10.69 -20.23
C ARG A 224 0.63 -10.34 -19.91
N LYS A 225 0.26 -9.06 -19.95
CA LYS A 225 -1.13 -8.61 -19.74
C LYS A 225 -2.07 -9.26 -20.74
N ASN A 226 -1.68 -9.34 -22.02
CA ASN A 226 -2.48 -9.98 -23.06
C ASN A 226 -2.65 -11.49 -22.82
N GLN A 227 -1.60 -12.18 -22.36
CA GLN A 227 -1.67 -13.60 -22.01
C GLN A 227 -2.60 -13.86 -20.81
N ILE A 228 -2.49 -13.03 -19.75
CA ILE A 228 -3.38 -13.10 -18.59
C ILE A 228 -4.82 -12.85 -19.02
N LYS A 229 -5.07 -11.82 -19.82
CA LYS A 229 -6.40 -11.49 -20.34
C LYS A 229 -7.02 -12.67 -21.06
N GLN A 230 -6.30 -13.27 -22.01
CA GLN A 230 -6.83 -14.41 -22.76
C GLN A 230 -7.16 -15.59 -21.85
N ALA A 231 -6.26 -15.94 -20.92
CA ALA A 231 -6.50 -17.03 -19.98
C ALA A 231 -7.72 -16.79 -19.06
N ILE A 232 -7.98 -15.53 -18.68
CA ILE A 232 -9.17 -15.16 -17.90
C ILE A 232 -10.44 -15.25 -18.75
N LEU A 233 -10.39 -14.86 -20.02
CA LEU A 233 -11.53 -15.01 -20.95
C LEU A 233 -11.86 -16.48 -21.19
N ASP A 234 -10.86 -17.36 -21.31
CA ASP A 234 -11.05 -18.81 -21.42
C ASP A 234 -11.68 -19.39 -20.14
N TRP A 235 -11.24 -18.91 -18.96
CA TRP A 235 -11.90 -19.24 -17.68
C TRP A 235 -13.35 -18.76 -17.66
N ALA A 236 -13.62 -17.53 -18.11
CA ALA A 236 -14.95 -16.94 -18.15
C ALA A 236 -15.92 -17.77 -19.03
N ALA A 237 -15.44 -18.29 -20.15
CA ALA A 237 -16.22 -19.18 -20.98
C ALA A 237 -16.56 -20.52 -20.28
N LYS A 238 -15.66 -21.00 -19.41
CA LYS A 238 -15.90 -22.21 -18.59
C LYS A 238 -16.90 -21.98 -17.46
N TYR A 239 -16.98 -20.75 -16.92
CA TYR A 239 -17.84 -20.38 -15.78
C TYR A 239 -18.79 -19.22 -16.14
N PRO A 240 -19.75 -19.39 -17.09
CA PRO A 240 -20.54 -18.29 -17.64
C PRO A 240 -21.45 -17.56 -16.64
N HIS A 241 -21.81 -18.20 -15.53
CA HIS A 241 -22.69 -17.62 -14.48
C HIS A 241 -21.96 -17.32 -13.17
N HIS A 242 -20.63 -17.29 -13.21
CA HIS A 242 -19.85 -17.02 -11.99
C HIS A 242 -19.85 -15.50 -11.68
N PRO A 243 -19.98 -15.10 -10.39
CA PRO A 243 -20.05 -13.68 -10.02
C PRO A 243 -18.84 -12.85 -10.47
N ALA A 244 -17.66 -13.45 -10.60
CA ALA A 244 -16.46 -12.77 -11.10
C ALA A 244 -16.57 -12.28 -12.54
N GLN A 245 -17.58 -12.72 -13.31
CA GLN A 245 -17.87 -12.20 -14.66
C GLN A 245 -18.05 -10.67 -14.62
N ASP A 246 -18.69 -10.16 -13.57
CA ASP A 246 -18.98 -8.72 -13.41
C ASP A 246 -17.72 -7.87 -13.16
N ILE A 247 -16.59 -8.51 -12.87
CA ILE A 247 -15.31 -7.84 -12.60
C ILE A 247 -14.17 -8.31 -13.50
N ILE A 248 -14.44 -9.05 -14.56
CA ILE A 248 -13.40 -9.52 -15.52
C ILE A 248 -12.57 -8.33 -16.03
N ALA A 249 -13.22 -7.25 -16.43
CA ALA A 249 -12.55 -6.06 -16.93
C ALA A 249 -11.63 -5.42 -15.85
N ILE A 250 -11.95 -5.58 -14.57
CA ILE A 250 -11.10 -5.15 -13.45
C ILE A 250 -9.91 -6.12 -13.30
N ILE A 251 -10.16 -7.43 -13.33
CA ILE A 251 -9.11 -8.46 -13.20
C ILE A 251 -8.11 -8.39 -14.35
N THR A 252 -8.58 -8.08 -15.57
CA THR A 252 -7.74 -7.91 -16.77
C THR A 252 -7.07 -6.55 -16.85
N GLY A 253 -7.44 -5.61 -15.96
CA GLY A 253 -6.93 -4.22 -15.96
C GLY A 253 -7.54 -3.32 -17.04
N GLU A 254 -8.68 -3.72 -17.64
CA GLU A 254 -9.41 -2.92 -18.64
C GLU A 254 -10.37 -1.91 -18.00
N GLN A 255 -10.83 -2.19 -16.78
CA GLN A 255 -11.62 -1.27 -15.96
C GLN A 255 -11.03 -1.22 -14.55
N THR A 256 -11.16 -0.08 -13.92
CA THR A 256 -10.96 0.08 -12.48
C THR A 256 -12.31 0.10 -11.80
N LEU A 257 -12.38 -0.36 -10.54
CA LEU A 257 -13.52 0.00 -9.72
C LEU A 257 -13.60 1.52 -9.69
N ALA A 258 -14.73 2.07 -10.07
CA ALA A 258 -15.04 3.46 -9.82
C ALA A 258 -15.19 3.66 -8.29
N VAL A 259 -14.06 3.79 -7.61
CA VAL A 259 -13.99 4.64 -6.44
C VAL A 259 -14.11 6.04 -7.02
N ASP A 260 -15.27 6.69 -6.87
CA ASP A 260 -15.61 8.01 -7.44
C ASP A 260 -14.57 8.45 -8.48
N ASN A 261 -14.85 8.32 -9.78
CA ASN A 261 -13.86 8.50 -10.85
C ASN A 261 -12.99 9.72 -10.57
N VAL A 262 -11.77 9.48 -10.05
CA VAL A 262 -10.83 10.55 -9.73
C VAL A 262 -10.50 11.23 -11.05
N ASN A 263 -10.91 12.47 -11.18
CA ASN A 263 -10.65 13.24 -12.39
C ASN A 263 -9.23 13.84 -12.33
N ALA A 264 -8.23 13.03 -12.60
CA ALA A 264 -6.83 13.46 -12.62
C ALA A 264 -6.49 14.45 -13.78
N LYS A 265 -7.47 14.91 -14.56
CA LYS A 265 -7.23 15.93 -15.59
C LYS A 265 -6.85 17.30 -15.00
N LYS A 266 -7.29 17.61 -13.78
CA LYS A 266 -6.93 18.83 -13.06
C LYS A 266 -6.35 18.46 -11.69
N VAL A 267 -5.10 18.78 -11.48
CA VAL A 267 -4.29 18.34 -10.33
C VAL A 267 -3.77 19.53 -9.57
N ALA A 268 -3.86 19.49 -8.23
CA ALA A 268 -3.12 20.41 -7.36
C ALA A 268 -1.81 19.72 -6.91
N LEU A 269 -0.68 20.32 -7.27
CA LEU A 269 0.64 19.87 -6.86
C LEU A 269 1.09 20.67 -5.62
N LEU A 270 1.04 20.04 -4.43
CA LEU A 270 1.37 20.63 -3.14
C LEU A 270 2.83 20.34 -2.78
N LEU A 271 3.68 21.36 -2.81
CA LEU A 271 5.12 21.21 -2.57
C LEU A 271 5.69 22.39 -1.76
N PRO A 272 6.76 22.17 -0.96
CA PRO A 272 7.47 23.24 -0.28
C PRO A 272 8.32 23.99 -1.32
N LEU A 273 7.93 25.23 -1.67
CA LEU A 273 8.61 26.02 -2.70
C LEU A 273 9.51 27.11 -2.13
N ASN A 274 9.52 27.28 -0.81
CA ASN A 274 10.37 28.22 -0.08
C ASN A 274 11.04 27.54 1.13
N GLY A 275 12.01 28.22 1.76
CA GLY A 275 12.72 27.72 2.95
C GLY A 275 13.71 26.60 2.67
N SER A 276 14.05 25.84 3.71
CA SER A 276 15.10 24.79 3.67
C SER A 276 14.79 23.62 2.75
N SER A 277 13.52 23.34 2.50
CA SER A 277 13.08 22.23 1.64
C SER A 277 12.78 22.65 0.19
N GLN A 278 13.02 23.92 -0.15
CA GLN A 278 12.73 24.52 -1.46
C GLN A 278 13.39 23.75 -2.62
N ILE A 279 14.62 23.32 -2.45
CA ILE A 279 15.34 22.61 -3.52
C ILE A 279 14.67 21.28 -3.86
N PHE A 280 14.16 20.57 -2.86
CA PHE A 280 13.47 19.30 -3.04
C PHE A 280 12.12 19.50 -3.72
N GLY A 281 11.32 20.46 -3.23
CA GLY A 281 10.03 20.80 -3.82
C GLY A 281 10.14 21.24 -5.27
N ASN A 282 11.09 22.14 -5.57
CA ASN A 282 11.31 22.61 -6.94
C ASN A 282 11.81 21.51 -7.88
N THR A 283 12.67 20.60 -7.40
CA THR A 283 13.15 19.47 -8.20
C THR A 283 12.03 18.50 -8.56
N ILE A 284 11.18 18.14 -7.60
CA ILE A 284 9.99 17.29 -7.84
C ILE A 284 9.03 17.99 -8.79
N ARG A 285 8.78 19.30 -8.57
CA ARG A 285 7.93 20.10 -9.47
C ARG A 285 8.44 20.07 -10.90
N GLN A 286 9.76 20.25 -11.09
CA GLN A 286 10.35 20.22 -12.42
C GLN A 286 10.16 18.84 -13.08
N GLY A 287 10.43 17.74 -12.37
CA GLY A 287 10.20 16.39 -12.87
C GLY A 287 8.73 16.14 -13.23
N TYR A 288 7.81 16.59 -12.39
CA TYR A 288 6.36 16.44 -12.63
C TYR A 288 5.91 17.18 -13.89
N ILE A 289 6.38 18.41 -14.10
CA ILE A 289 6.05 19.21 -15.28
C ILE A 289 6.71 18.63 -16.55
N ASP A 290 7.93 18.14 -16.44
CA ASP A 290 8.69 17.58 -17.57
C ASP A 290 8.22 16.17 -17.96
N ALA A 291 7.42 15.49 -17.14
CA ALA A 291 6.98 14.11 -17.35
C ALA A 291 6.36 13.88 -18.73
N ALA A 292 5.57 14.84 -19.23
CA ALA A 292 4.96 14.79 -20.54
C ALA A 292 5.98 14.72 -21.70
N LYS A 293 7.21 15.18 -21.51
CA LYS A 293 8.28 15.07 -22.51
C LYS A 293 8.78 13.63 -22.64
N PHE A 294 8.78 12.88 -21.54
CA PHE A 294 9.17 11.46 -21.50
C PHE A 294 8.03 10.54 -21.93
N TYR A 295 6.78 10.94 -21.70
CA TYR A 295 5.57 10.14 -21.98
C TYR A 295 4.53 10.93 -22.75
N PRO A 296 4.82 11.35 -24.02
CA PRO A 296 3.95 12.23 -24.80
C PRO A 296 2.60 11.60 -25.18
N GLN A 297 2.49 10.27 -25.13
CA GLN A 297 1.25 9.53 -25.41
C GLN A 297 0.29 9.46 -24.20
N GLU A 298 0.74 9.87 -23.01
CA GLU A 298 -0.14 9.86 -21.84
C GLU A 298 -1.01 11.14 -21.76
N PRO A 299 -2.19 11.06 -21.09
CA PRO A 299 -3.07 12.21 -20.97
C PRO A 299 -2.38 13.39 -20.29
N GLN A 300 -2.54 14.59 -20.86
CA GLN A 300 -2.02 15.83 -20.28
C GLN A 300 -2.88 16.26 -19.08
N GLN A 301 -2.25 16.83 -18.07
CA GLN A 301 -2.88 17.34 -16.87
C GLN A 301 -2.84 18.87 -16.83
N ASN A 302 -3.91 19.49 -16.34
CA ASN A 302 -3.91 20.88 -15.92
C ASN A 302 -3.38 20.96 -14.47
N ILE A 303 -2.16 21.46 -14.32
CA ILE A 303 -1.42 21.44 -13.06
C ILE A 303 -1.52 22.80 -12.39
N ILE A 304 -2.01 22.83 -11.15
CA ILE A 304 -2.03 23.99 -10.27
C ILE A 304 -0.97 23.72 -9.19
N VAL A 305 0.03 24.58 -9.11
CA VAL A 305 1.11 24.44 -8.12
C VAL A 305 0.74 25.28 -6.89
N LEU A 306 0.71 24.65 -5.72
CA LEU A 306 0.39 25.26 -4.44
C LEU A 306 1.59 25.11 -3.49
N ASP A 307 2.04 26.21 -2.91
CA ASP A 307 3.19 26.23 -2.02
C ASP A 307 2.79 25.93 -0.57
N THR A 308 3.25 24.80 -0.04
CA THR A 308 2.93 24.35 1.33
C THR A 308 3.59 25.17 2.43
N THR A 309 4.53 26.06 2.06
CA THR A 309 5.19 26.95 3.01
C THR A 309 4.51 28.30 3.16
N SER A 310 3.55 28.62 2.30
CA SER A 310 2.96 29.96 2.22
C SER A 310 1.70 30.12 3.08
N VAL A 311 0.87 29.07 3.17
CA VAL A 311 -0.42 29.09 3.90
C VAL A 311 -0.67 27.73 4.57
N SER A 312 -1.65 27.68 5.47
CA SER A 312 -2.01 26.44 6.18
C SER A 312 -2.58 25.37 5.23
N MET A 313 -2.47 24.10 5.62
CA MET A 313 -2.95 22.96 4.82
C MET A 313 -4.47 23.03 4.56
N ASP A 314 -5.27 23.51 5.52
CA ASP A 314 -6.71 23.74 5.34
C ASP A 314 -6.99 24.70 4.19
N ASN A 315 -6.28 25.84 4.14
CA ASN A 315 -6.43 26.83 3.09
C ASN A 315 -6.00 26.29 1.72
N LEU A 316 -4.96 25.45 1.66
CA LEU A 316 -4.54 24.80 0.41
C LEU A 316 -5.59 23.81 -0.11
N ILE A 317 -6.21 23.05 0.79
CA ILE A 317 -7.31 22.15 0.45
C ILE A 317 -8.52 22.95 -0.06
N GLN A 318 -8.85 24.05 0.62
CA GLN A 318 -9.95 24.94 0.19
C GLN A 318 -9.67 25.53 -1.20
N GLN A 319 -8.46 26.03 -1.47
CA GLN A 319 -8.07 26.52 -2.79
C GLN A 319 -8.20 25.44 -3.88
N ALA A 320 -7.79 24.19 -3.57
CA ALA A 320 -7.95 23.08 -4.48
C ALA A 320 -9.44 22.76 -4.78
N GLN A 321 -10.31 22.86 -3.76
CA GLN A 321 -11.76 22.67 -3.91
C GLN A 321 -12.39 23.78 -4.77
N GLU A 322 -12.10 25.04 -4.47
CA GLU A 322 -12.61 26.22 -5.22
C GLU A 322 -12.21 26.16 -6.71
N GLN A 323 -11.05 25.62 -7.00
CA GLN A 323 -10.57 25.42 -8.36
C GLN A 323 -11.06 24.13 -9.02
N ASN A 324 -11.94 23.37 -8.39
CA ASN A 324 -12.45 22.07 -8.87
C ASN A 324 -11.33 21.09 -9.26
N VAL A 325 -10.33 20.95 -8.40
CA VAL A 325 -9.25 19.98 -8.54
C VAL A 325 -9.80 18.58 -8.32
N GLY A 326 -9.43 17.63 -9.17
CA GLY A 326 -9.87 16.24 -9.06
C GLY A 326 -8.91 15.33 -8.30
N LEU A 327 -7.65 15.73 -8.13
CA LEU A 327 -6.61 14.98 -7.40
C LEU A 327 -5.59 15.95 -6.80
N ILE A 328 -5.22 15.75 -5.56
CA ILE A 328 -4.07 16.40 -4.90
C ILE A 328 -2.86 15.47 -5.03
N VAL A 329 -1.73 15.98 -5.50
CA VAL A 329 -0.42 15.31 -5.50
C VAL A 329 0.51 16.06 -4.55
N GLY A 330 1.08 15.37 -3.59
CA GLY A 330 1.70 15.96 -2.41
C GLY A 330 0.79 15.81 -1.18
N PRO A 331 1.18 16.36 -0.03
CA PRO A 331 2.42 17.10 0.21
C PRO A 331 3.67 16.20 0.30
N LEU A 332 4.84 16.85 0.39
CA LEU A 332 6.14 16.16 0.43
C LEU A 332 6.64 15.88 1.86
N LEU A 333 6.48 16.83 2.78
CA LEU A 333 7.06 16.72 4.12
C LEU A 333 6.18 15.82 5.02
N LYS A 334 6.82 14.97 5.84
CA LYS A 334 6.08 14.04 6.73
C LYS A 334 5.08 14.74 7.65
N SER A 335 5.44 15.91 8.21
CA SER A 335 4.55 16.71 9.03
C SER A 335 3.30 17.19 8.27
N GLU A 336 3.47 17.57 7.01
CA GLU A 336 2.38 18.01 6.12
C GLU A 336 1.49 16.82 5.71
N VAL A 337 2.10 15.64 5.47
CA VAL A 337 1.36 14.39 5.20
C VAL A 337 0.51 13.99 6.42
N SER A 338 1.03 14.15 7.64
CA SER A 338 0.24 13.92 8.86
C SER A 338 -0.93 14.91 8.97
N GLN A 339 -0.73 16.18 8.63
CA GLN A 339 -1.78 17.20 8.65
C GLN A 339 -2.90 16.88 7.64
N ILE A 340 -2.56 16.62 6.37
CA ILE A 340 -3.58 16.34 5.35
C ILE A 340 -4.33 15.04 5.64
N LYS A 341 -3.66 14.05 6.25
CA LYS A 341 -4.29 12.80 6.70
C LYS A 341 -5.34 13.05 7.79
N GLN A 342 -5.04 13.95 8.76
CA GLN A 342 -5.98 14.34 9.82
C GLN A 342 -7.18 15.14 9.29
N LEU A 343 -6.95 16.01 8.32
CA LEU A 343 -7.97 16.84 7.69
C LEU A 343 -8.91 16.01 6.79
N ALA A 344 -8.47 14.85 6.33
CA ALA A 344 -9.23 13.89 5.53
C ALA A 344 -10.06 14.55 4.40
N PRO A 345 -9.41 15.26 3.45
CA PRO A 345 -10.12 15.98 2.41
C PRO A 345 -11.02 15.07 1.56
N THR A 346 -12.06 15.63 0.98
CA THR A 346 -12.95 14.92 0.04
C THR A 346 -12.26 14.64 -1.29
N ILE A 347 -11.30 15.50 -1.70
CA ILE A 347 -10.48 15.30 -2.89
C ILE A 347 -9.47 14.18 -2.60
N PRO A 348 -9.32 13.18 -3.49
CA PRO A 348 -8.29 12.15 -3.36
C PRO A 348 -6.88 12.72 -3.31
N VAL A 349 -5.98 12.04 -2.60
CA VAL A 349 -4.61 12.51 -2.34
C VAL A 349 -3.61 11.43 -2.72
N LEU A 350 -2.61 11.79 -3.52
CA LEU A 350 -1.37 11.04 -3.70
C LEU A 350 -0.25 11.74 -2.91
N ALA A 351 -0.07 11.38 -1.65
CA ALA A 351 0.99 11.95 -0.82
C ALA A 351 2.38 11.52 -1.31
N LEU A 352 3.33 12.44 -1.35
CA LEU A 352 4.70 12.19 -1.80
C LEU A 352 5.66 11.80 -0.65
N ASN A 353 5.10 11.35 0.44
CA ASN A 353 5.80 10.75 1.57
C ASN A 353 4.84 9.85 2.34
N LYS A 354 5.40 9.11 3.31
CA LYS A 354 4.66 8.18 4.16
C LYS A 354 4.86 8.52 5.63
N VAL A 355 3.82 8.32 6.44
CA VAL A 355 3.86 8.42 7.91
C VAL A 355 3.38 7.10 8.51
N ASP A 356 4.20 6.56 9.40
CA ASP A 356 3.91 5.34 10.15
C ASP A 356 3.32 5.71 11.51
N ASP A 357 2.02 6.05 11.54
CA ASP A 357 1.30 6.45 12.76
C ASP A 357 0.30 5.38 13.23
N GLY A 358 0.34 4.17 12.63
CA GLY A 358 -0.54 3.05 12.96
C GLY A 358 -2.02 3.28 12.62
N THR A 359 -2.38 4.43 12.04
CA THR A 359 -3.77 4.71 11.66
C THR A 359 -4.04 4.30 10.22
N VAL A 360 -5.18 3.66 9.99
CA VAL A 360 -5.63 3.29 8.63
C VAL A 360 -5.92 4.58 7.86
N SER A 361 -5.32 4.70 6.68
CA SER A 361 -5.60 5.81 5.77
C SER A 361 -7.06 5.76 5.29
N SER A 362 -7.64 6.92 4.98
CA SER A 362 -8.93 6.97 4.29
C SER A 362 -8.81 6.28 2.91
N ASN A 363 -9.88 5.68 2.41
CA ASN A 363 -9.92 5.03 1.09
C ASN A 363 -9.56 5.96 -0.10
N LYS A 364 -9.31 7.24 0.16
CA LYS A 364 -9.00 8.28 -0.84
C LYS A 364 -7.55 8.78 -0.77
N MET A 365 -6.69 8.14 0.03
CA MET A 365 -5.30 8.58 0.20
C MET A 365 -4.33 7.46 -0.12
N CYS A 366 -3.47 7.72 -1.10
CA CYS A 366 -2.37 6.86 -1.52
C CYS A 366 -1.03 7.52 -1.20
N PHE A 367 0.03 6.72 -1.09
CA PHE A 367 1.36 7.18 -0.72
C PHE A 367 2.38 6.75 -1.77
N PHE A 368 3.23 7.67 -2.16
CA PHE A 368 4.39 7.41 -3.01
C PHE A 368 5.61 8.09 -2.40
N ALA A 369 6.58 7.31 -1.94
CA ALA A 369 7.78 7.82 -1.26
C ALA A 369 9.05 7.17 -1.83
N LEU A 370 10.18 7.90 -1.73
CA LEU A 370 11.50 7.31 -1.90
C LEU A 370 11.95 6.70 -0.55
N SER A 371 11.28 5.63 -0.14
CA SER A 371 11.45 5.03 1.19
C SER A 371 12.73 4.20 1.27
N PRO A 372 13.61 4.46 2.25
CA PRO A 372 14.74 3.59 2.57
C PRO A 372 14.32 2.18 2.99
N GLU A 373 13.15 2.07 3.62
CA GLU A 373 12.56 0.82 4.04
C GLU A 373 12.16 -0.06 2.84
N ASP A 374 11.65 0.56 1.76
CA ASP A 374 11.30 -0.17 0.53
C ASP A 374 12.55 -0.59 -0.23
N GLU A 375 13.61 0.23 -0.24
CA GLU A 375 14.91 -0.15 -0.79
C GLU A 375 15.52 -1.34 -0.05
N ALA A 376 15.37 -1.39 1.28
CA ALA A 376 15.82 -2.51 2.09
C ALA A 376 15.05 -3.81 1.79
N LYS A 377 13.74 -3.73 1.53
CA LYS A 377 12.94 -4.90 1.10
C LYS A 377 13.38 -5.40 -0.28
N ASP A 378 13.60 -4.48 -1.23
CA ASP A 378 14.11 -4.81 -2.57
C ASP A 378 15.49 -5.45 -2.48
N ALA A 379 16.36 -4.97 -1.58
CA ALA A 379 17.67 -5.59 -1.34
C ALA A 379 17.55 -7.02 -0.80
N ALA A 380 16.61 -7.29 0.11
CA ALA A 380 16.35 -8.64 0.59
C ALA A 380 15.91 -9.58 -0.55
N ASP A 381 14.96 -9.13 -1.39
CA ASP A 381 14.49 -9.88 -2.55
C ASP A 381 15.63 -10.16 -3.55
N HIS A 382 16.47 -9.17 -3.84
CA HIS A 382 17.60 -9.28 -4.75
C HIS A 382 18.64 -10.28 -4.24
N ILE A 383 19.08 -10.13 -3.00
CA ILE A 383 20.10 -11.00 -2.37
C ILE A 383 19.59 -12.44 -2.29
N PHE A 384 18.33 -12.64 -1.90
CA PHE A 384 17.71 -13.97 -1.86
C PHE A 384 17.64 -14.61 -3.25
N SER A 385 17.34 -13.82 -4.30
CA SER A 385 17.29 -14.31 -5.69
C SER A 385 18.65 -14.84 -6.19
N GLN A 386 19.74 -14.41 -5.57
CA GLN A 386 21.11 -14.87 -5.84
C GLN A 386 21.52 -16.10 -4.99
N ASN A 387 20.55 -16.79 -4.38
CA ASN A 387 20.73 -17.99 -3.56
C ASN A 387 21.58 -17.76 -2.31
N LYS A 388 21.62 -16.55 -1.77
CA LYS A 388 22.24 -16.27 -0.49
C LYS A 388 21.34 -16.73 0.65
N GLN A 389 21.95 -17.19 1.76
CA GLN A 389 21.22 -17.85 2.85
C GLN A 389 21.38 -17.12 4.19
N LYS A 390 22.48 -16.41 4.39
CA LYS A 390 22.83 -15.83 5.68
C LYS A 390 23.33 -14.39 5.53
N PRO A 391 22.44 -13.42 5.31
CA PRO A 391 22.81 -12.03 5.11
C PRO A 391 23.14 -11.32 6.42
N LEU A 392 24.20 -10.50 6.38
CA LEU A 392 24.56 -9.50 7.38
C LEU A 392 24.24 -8.11 6.87
N LEU A 393 23.53 -7.30 7.65
CA LEU A 393 23.34 -5.88 7.39
C LEU A 393 24.35 -5.06 8.18
N ILE A 394 24.97 -4.11 7.52
CA ILE A 394 25.81 -3.07 8.15
C ILE A 394 25.10 -1.74 7.98
N VAL A 395 24.69 -1.16 9.09
CA VAL A 395 23.92 0.10 9.12
C VAL A 395 24.44 1.00 10.24
N THR A 396 24.31 2.32 10.07
CA THR A 396 24.66 3.29 11.10
C THR A 396 23.72 3.14 12.31
N GLN A 397 24.26 3.26 13.52
CA GLN A 397 23.51 3.14 14.78
C GLN A 397 22.63 4.39 15.03
N ASN A 398 21.50 4.46 14.33
CA ASN A 398 20.49 5.50 14.46
C ASN A 398 19.09 4.94 14.14
N ASP A 399 18.05 5.77 14.28
CA ASP A 399 16.66 5.37 14.03
C ASP A 399 16.43 4.90 12.58
N LEU A 400 17.08 5.55 11.60
CA LEU A 400 16.98 5.17 10.20
C LEU A 400 17.61 3.77 9.98
N GLY A 401 18.81 3.54 10.48
CA GLY A 401 19.48 2.24 10.39
C GLY A 401 18.67 1.11 11.01
N ARG A 402 18.00 1.37 12.15
CA ARG A 402 17.09 0.38 12.77
C ARG A 402 15.91 0.06 11.86
N ARG A 403 15.22 1.07 11.31
CA ARG A 403 14.07 0.84 10.42
C ARG A 403 14.45 0.10 9.15
N VAL A 404 15.58 0.46 8.55
CA VAL A 404 16.16 -0.24 7.38
C VAL A 404 16.42 -1.72 7.73
N ALA A 405 17.10 -1.99 8.85
CA ALA A 405 17.39 -3.35 9.27
C ALA A 405 16.11 -4.17 9.51
N GLN A 406 15.13 -3.61 10.20
CA GLN A 406 13.84 -4.26 10.45
C GLN A 406 13.06 -4.53 9.16
N SER A 407 13.04 -3.60 8.22
CA SER A 407 12.35 -3.78 6.92
C SER A 407 12.99 -4.88 6.09
N PHE A 408 14.32 -4.90 6.01
CA PHE A 408 15.05 -5.98 5.35
C PHE A 408 14.73 -7.34 6.00
N ALA A 409 14.87 -7.42 7.33
CA ALA A 409 14.69 -8.68 8.05
C ALA A 409 13.25 -9.21 7.97
N LYS A 410 12.25 -8.32 7.97
CA LYS A 410 10.85 -8.69 7.78
C LYS A 410 10.60 -9.31 6.41
N GLN A 411 11.14 -8.69 5.36
CA GLN A 411 11.08 -9.21 4.00
C GLN A 411 11.85 -10.53 3.88
N TRP A 412 13.07 -10.58 4.42
CA TRP A 412 13.91 -11.77 4.40
C TRP A 412 13.21 -12.97 5.06
N LEU A 413 12.62 -12.79 6.23
CA LEU A 413 11.89 -13.83 6.95
C LEU A 413 10.72 -14.40 6.13
N GLN A 414 10.03 -13.52 5.35
CA GLN A 414 8.91 -13.93 4.50
C GLN A 414 9.33 -14.76 3.30
N ILE A 415 10.42 -14.37 2.63
CA ILE A 415 10.86 -15.01 1.38
C ILE A 415 11.73 -16.25 1.62
N SER A 416 12.45 -16.31 2.76
CA SER A 416 13.38 -17.39 3.11
C SER A 416 12.77 -18.52 3.94
N ASN A 417 11.42 -18.56 4.06
CA ASN A 417 10.70 -19.54 4.89
C ASN A 417 11.12 -19.54 6.38
N GLY A 418 11.44 -18.37 6.92
CA GLY A 418 11.69 -18.20 8.35
C GLY A 418 13.18 -18.10 8.76
N SER A 419 14.10 -18.01 7.79
CA SER A 419 15.51 -17.76 8.11
C SER A 419 15.75 -16.35 8.65
N GLN A 420 16.67 -16.19 9.59
CA GLN A 420 16.99 -14.91 10.20
C GLN A 420 17.99 -14.10 9.37
N ALA A 421 17.83 -12.78 9.38
CA ALA A 421 18.85 -11.82 8.97
C ALA A 421 19.56 -11.26 10.22
N TYR A 422 20.78 -10.79 10.03
CA TYR A 422 21.64 -10.32 11.11
C TYR A 422 22.03 -8.86 10.86
N VAL A 423 22.31 -8.12 11.94
CA VAL A 423 22.73 -6.73 11.87
C VAL A 423 23.98 -6.49 12.71
N GLN A 424 24.86 -5.67 12.14
CA GLN A 424 25.96 -5.03 12.82
C GLN A 424 25.80 -3.53 12.69
N TYR A 425 25.69 -2.84 13.83
CA TYR A 425 25.64 -1.40 13.86
C TYR A 425 27.05 -0.82 13.85
N VAL A 426 27.27 0.20 13.03
CA VAL A 426 28.50 0.99 12.99
C VAL A 426 28.25 2.36 13.58
N GLY A 427 29.30 2.99 14.08
CA GLY A 427 29.24 4.34 14.63
C GLY A 427 29.06 5.42 13.54
N SER A 428 29.12 6.68 13.99
CA SER A 428 29.11 7.85 13.08
C SER A 428 30.34 7.88 12.17
N LEU A 429 30.34 8.74 11.17
CA LEU A 429 31.45 8.95 10.25
C LEU A 429 32.77 9.26 11.01
N ASP A 430 32.71 10.04 12.10
CA ASP A 430 33.89 10.33 12.93
C ASP A 430 34.39 9.09 13.67
N THR A 431 33.47 8.29 14.22
CA THR A 431 33.85 7.00 14.85
C THR A 431 34.50 6.03 13.83
N LEU A 432 34.00 6.01 12.59
CA LEU A 432 34.60 5.17 11.53
C LEU A 432 36.02 5.64 11.19
N ARG A 433 36.26 6.96 11.11
CA ARG A 433 37.59 7.54 10.88
C ARG A 433 38.55 7.19 12.02
N ASP A 434 38.11 7.32 13.26
CA ASP A 434 38.90 6.98 14.42
C ASP A 434 39.28 5.48 14.44
N ASN A 435 38.35 4.60 14.09
CA ASN A 435 38.59 3.17 13.99
C ASN A 435 39.66 2.84 12.94
N ILE A 436 39.60 3.46 11.76
CA ILE A 436 40.61 3.29 10.72
C ILE A 436 41.98 3.78 11.21
N ASN A 437 42.06 4.97 11.79
CA ASN A 437 43.28 5.53 12.31
C ASN A 437 43.95 4.64 13.38
N HIS A 438 43.16 3.87 14.13
CA HIS A 438 43.66 2.93 15.14
C HIS A 438 43.78 1.48 14.60
N SER A 439 43.66 1.28 13.27
CA SER A 439 43.69 -0.04 12.63
C SER A 439 42.65 -1.02 13.20
N SER A 440 41.54 -0.50 13.70
CA SER A 440 40.42 -1.30 14.20
C SER A 440 39.49 -1.67 13.05
N GLY A 441 39.43 -2.96 12.70
CA GLY A 441 38.52 -3.47 11.68
C GLY A 441 37.07 -3.55 12.15
N ILE A 442 36.15 -3.82 11.23
CA ILE A 442 34.77 -4.20 11.53
C ILE A 442 34.75 -5.71 11.71
N SER A 443 34.50 -6.19 12.93
CA SER A 443 34.33 -7.63 13.15
C SER A 443 33.05 -8.11 12.44
N LEU A 444 33.16 -9.12 11.56
CA LEU A 444 31.99 -9.67 10.85
C LEU A 444 31.17 -10.55 11.80
N THR A 445 30.64 -9.94 12.86
CA THR A 445 29.75 -10.55 13.85
C THR A 445 28.44 -9.81 13.86
N GLY A 446 27.34 -10.49 13.58
CA GLY A 446 26.00 -9.90 13.54
C GLY A 446 25.10 -10.41 14.67
N SER A 447 24.30 -9.51 15.22
CA SER A 447 23.19 -9.88 16.11
C SER A 447 21.94 -10.20 15.30
N PRO A 448 21.13 -11.22 15.69
CA PRO A 448 19.84 -11.45 15.06
C PRO A 448 18.96 -10.21 15.14
N ILE A 449 18.27 -9.87 14.04
CA ILE A 449 17.33 -8.77 14.06
C ILE A 449 16.03 -9.27 14.69
N THR A 450 15.64 -8.65 15.81
CA THR A 450 14.42 -8.96 16.55
C THR A 450 13.32 -7.95 16.23
N PHE A 451 12.06 -8.42 16.23
CA PHE A 451 10.88 -7.59 16.03
C PHE A 451 10.18 -7.36 17.38
N ASN A 452 9.59 -6.20 17.57
CA ASN A 452 8.70 -5.97 18.70
C ASN A 452 7.43 -6.81 18.53
N ASN A 453 6.92 -7.40 19.62
CA ASN A 453 5.79 -8.35 19.64
C ASN A 453 4.47 -7.83 19.03
N ASP A 454 4.34 -6.54 18.76
CA ASP A 454 3.13 -5.95 18.18
C ASP A 454 2.89 -6.33 16.70
N ASP A 455 3.92 -6.77 15.98
CA ASP A 455 3.81 -7.16 14.56
C ASP A 455 3.37 -8.63 14.34
N GLY A 456 3.13 -9.40 15.39
CA GLY A 456 2.68 -10.81 15.29
C GLY A 456 3.73 -11.76 14.69
N LEU A 457 4.96 -11.31 14.51
CA LEU A 457 6.10 -12.14 14.12
C LEU A 457 6.77 -12.63 15.41
N THR A 458 6.57 -13.90 15.75
CA THR A 458 7.32 -14.53 16.85
C THR A 458 8.79 -14.58 16.47
N SER A 459 9.61 -13.82 17.21
CA SER A 459 11.05 -14.00 17.23
C SER A 459 11.33 -15.46 17.59
N MET A 460 11.92 -16.21 16.68
CA MET A 460 12.52 -17.48 17.06
C MET A 460 13.67 -17.18 18.02
N THR A 461 13.81 -18.01 19.03
CA THR A 461 14.76 -17.93 20.15
C THR A 461 16.10 -17.33 19.77
N SER A 462 16.51 -16.29 20.49
CA SER A 462 17.77 -15.58 20.36
C SER A 462 18.98 -16.53 20.37
N SER A 463 19.49 -16.82 19.19
CA SER A 463 20.87 -17.26 19.06
C SER A 463 21.78 -16.05 19.31
N GLY A 464 22.88 -16.23 20.03
CA GLY A 464 23.89 -15.19 20.27
C GLY A 464 24.48 -14.62 18.96
N PRO A 465 25.49 -13.73 19.05
CA PRO A 465 26.18 -13.19 17.89
C PRO A 465 26.64 -14.30 16.94
N SER A 466 26.45 -14.11 15.65
CA SER A 466 26.73 -15.10 14.61
C SER A 466 27.84 -14.59 13.67
N THR A 467 28.52 -15.54 13.04
CA THR A 467 29.56 -15.33 12.03
C THR A 467 29.31 -16.21 10.80
N GLY A 468 30.14 -16.12 9.78
CA GLY A 468 30.03 -16.99 8.60
C GLY A 468 28.89 -16.59 7.67
N PHE A 469 28.82 -15.30 7.34
CA PHE A 469 27.85 -14.73 6.41
C PHE A 469 28.28 -14.99 4.97
N ASP A 470 27.31 -15.12 4.04
CA ASP A 470 27.52 -15.30 2.60
C ASP A 470 27.16 -14.05 1.79
N ALA A 471 26.53 -13.09 2.43
CA ALA A 471 26.18 -11.79 1.86
C ALA A 471 26.30 -10.69 2.92
N ILE A 472 26.76 -9.51 2.51
CA ILE A 472 26.78 -8.29 3.32
C ILE A 472 26.02 -7.19 2.56
N TYR A 473 24.98 -6.61 3.17
CA TYR A 473 24.29 -5.44 2.65
C TYR A 473 24.63 -4.21 3.48
N VAL A 474 25.25 -3.20 2.86
CA VAL A 474 25.65 -1.95 3.54
C VAL A 474 24.70 -0.84 3.15
N TYR A 475 23.97 -0.30 4.13
CA TYR A 475 23.15 0.89 3.99
C TYR A 475 23.89 2.09 4.59
N ALA A 476 24.69 2.75 3.78
CA ALA A 476 25.61 3.82 4.17
C ALA A 476 25.70 4.90 3.08
N SER A 477 26.12 6.12 3.46
CA SER A 477 26.48 7.17 2.50
C SER A 477 27.76 6.82 1.77
N TYR A 478 28.06 7.56 0.71
CA TYR A 478 29.33 7.47 -0.03
C TYR A 478 30.54 7.56 0.91
N ASP A 479 30.58 8.59 1.78
CA ASP A 479 31.68 8.82 2.71
C ASP A 479 31.82 7.71 3.75
N GLU A 480 30.68 7.20 4.28
CA GLU A 480 30.67 6.07 5.23
C GLU A 480 31.16 4.79 4.54
N LEU A 481 30.67 4.48 3.32
CA LEU A 481 31.05 3.26 2.60
C LEU A 481 32.54 3.25 2.23
N THR A 482 33.11 4.40 1.86
CA THR A 482 34.55 4.57 1.58
C THR A 482 35.41 4.16 2.79
N LEU A 483 34.91 4.36 4.01
CA LEU A 483 35.60 3.94 5.23
C LEU A 483 35.27 2.47 5.61
N ILE A 484 34.01 2.05 5.42
CA ILE A 484 33.56 0.71 5.78
C ILE A 484 34.23 -0.37 4.92
N LYS A 485 34.36 -0.13 3.60
CA LYS A 485 34.86 -1.17 2.67
C LYS A 485 36.26 -1.67 2.99
N PRO A 486 37.29 -0.80 3.21
CA PRO A 486 38.61 -1.28 3.62
C PRO A 486 38.60 -2.07 4.93
N MET A 487 37.76 -1.67 5.89
CA MET A 487 37.60 -2.39 7.16
C MET A 487 37.02 -3.80 6.94
N LEU A 488 36.09 -3.95 6.00
CA LEU A 488 35.54 -5.26 5.60
C LEU A 488 36.58 -6.11 4.90
N ASP A 489 37.38 -5.53 4.01
CA ASP A 489 38.43 -6.26 3.28
C ASP A 489 39.53 -6.77 4.22
N MET A 490 39.89 -5.99 5.23
CA MET A 490 40.84 -6.42 6.28
C MET A 490 40.36 -7.66 7.04
N GLU A 491 39.05 -7.73 7.33
CA GLU A 491 38.48 -8.88 8.06
C GLU A 491 38.22 -10.07 7.14
N ALA A 492 37.75 -9.83 5.92
CA ALA A 492 37.58 -10.87 4.91
C ALA A 492 38.94 -11.54 4.55
N GLY A 493 40.00 -10.76 4.46
CA GLY A 493 41.36 -11.29 4.25
C GLY A 493 41.84 -12.26 5.33
N LYS A 494 41.43 -12.08 6.58
CA LYS A 494 41.69 -13.00 7.67
C LYS A 494 40.90 -14.31 7.54
N THR A 495 39.72 -14.26 6.93
CA THR A 495 38.77 -15.40 6.83
C THR A 495 39.05 -16.27 5.59
N ILE A 496 39.53 -15.67 4.47
CA ILE A 496 39.82 -16.37 3.19
C ILE A 496 40.96 -17.37 3.31
N GLY A 497 41.86 -17.24 4.30
CA GLY A 497 42.91 -18.21 4.58
C GLY A 497 42.41 -19.64 4.94
N ASN A 498 41.12 -19.81 5.18
CA ASN A 498 40.49 -21.07 5.60
C ASN A 498 39.54 -21.70 4.55
N GLY A 499 39.65 -21.34 3.28
CA GLY A 499 38.84 -21.97 2.21
C GLY A 499 37.35 -21.52 2.16
N ALA A 500 37.01 -20.40 2.78
CA ALA A 500 35.66 -19.84 2.70
C ALA A 500 35.40 -19.23 1.31
N SER A 501 34.20 -19.44 0.76
CA SER A 501 33.72 -18.77 -0.44
C SER A 501 33.69 -17.25 -0.21
N SER A 502 33.97 -16.45 -1.25
CA SER A 502 33.96 -15.00 -1.17
C SER A 502 32.57 -14.48 -0.74
N ILE A 503 32.54 -13.62 0.28
CA ILE A 503 31.32 -12.96 0.75
C ILE A 503 30.88 -11.93 -0.31
N ALA A 504 29.66 -12.04 -0.79
CA ALA A 504 29.12 -11.07 -1.74
C ALA A 504 28.76 -9.75 -1.02
N LEU A 505 29.18 -8.62 -1.59
CA LEU A 505 28.94 -7.29 -1.04
C LEU A 505 27.91 -6.53 -1.86
N TYR A 506 26.93 -5.96 -1.16
CA TYR A 506 25.84 -5.17 -1.72
C TYR A 506 25.76 -3.83 -1.01
N SER A 507 25.41 -2.77 -1.75
CA SER A 507 25.24 -1.44 -1.19
C SER A 507 23.97 -0.76 -1.70
N SER A 508 23.49 0.21 -0.91
CA SER A 508 22.29 0.97 -1.23
C SER A 508 22.57 2.13 -2.20
N SER A 509 21.50 2.68 -2.77
CA SER A 509 21.54 3.90 -3.59
C SER A 509 22.17 5.09 -2.86
N LYS A 510 22.13 5.10 -1.52
CA LYS A 510 22.69 6.18 -0.69
C LYS A 510 24.20 6.37 -0.89
N SER A 511 24.93 5.31 -1.24
CA SER A 511 26.37 5.36 -1.51
C SER A 511 26.71 5.67 -2.97
N HIS A 512 25.76 5.63 -3.88
CA HIS A 512 25.98 5.90 -5.29
C HIS A 512 25.82 7.40 -5.61
N VAL A 513 26.91 8.05 -6.00
CA VAL A 513 27.00 9.50 -6.26
C VAL A 513 27.56 9.79 -7.66
N ALA A 514 27.15 10.92 -8.24
CA ALA A 514 27.55 11.31 -9.60
C ALA A 514 29.05 11.55 -9.76
N ASN A 515 29.75 11.96 -8.70
CA ASN A 515 31.15 12.38 -8.74
C ASN A 515 32.02 11.49 -7.85
N ALA A 516 31.78 10.15 -7.87
CA ALA A 516 32.64 9.21 -7.16
C ALA A 516 34.07 9.23 -7.73
N SER A 517 35.06 9.11 -6.85
CA SER A 517 36.47 9.08 -7.25
C SER A 517 36.86 7.77 -7.96
N ASN A 518 37.92 7.80 -8.76
CA ASN A 518 38.46 6.57 -9.36
C ASN A 518 38.89 5.57 -8.30
N ASP A 519 39.42 6.02 -7.16
CA ASP A 519 39.81 5.17 -6.05
C ASP A 519 38.58 4.45 -5.45
N PHE A 520 37.43 5.16 -5.34
CA PHE A 520 36.19 4.54 -4.92
C PHE A 520 35.76 3.40 -5.86
N TYR A 521 35.81 3.61 -7.19
CA TYR A 521 35.49 2.57 -8.16
C TYR A 521 36.46 1.40 -8.09
N TYR A 522 37.73 1.65 -7.80
CA TYR A 522 38.72 0.60 -7.58
C TYR A 522 38.39 -0.22 -6.35
N ASP A 523 38.13 0.41 -5.21
CA ASP A 523 37.81 -0.25 -3.94
C ASP A 523 36.49 -1.01 -3.99
N MET A 524 35.47 -0.43 -4.68
CA MET A 524 34.14 -1.04 -4.81
C MET A 524 34.03 -2.07 -5.93
N ASN A 525 35.09 -2.33 -6.66
CA ASN A 525 35.05 -3.26 -7.80
C ASN A 525 34.40 -4.59 -7.38
N GLN A 526 33.45 -5.09 -8.18
CA GLN A 526 32.59 -6.26 -7.93
C GLN A 526 31.53 -6.10 -6.82
N THR A 527 31.42 -4.96 -6.13
CA THR A 527 30.30 -4.68 -5.23
C THR A 527 29.06 -4.38 -6.04
N GLU A 528 27.93 -5.03 -5.73
CA GLU A 528 26.65 -4.70 -6.34
C GLU A 528 25.98 -3.54 -5.59
N TYR A 529 25.30 -2.67 -6.32
CA TYR A 529 24.55 -1.56 -5.74
C TYR A 529 23.20 -1.40 -6.42
N SER A 530 22.22 -0.93 -5.64
CA SER A 530 20.90 -0.56 -6.14
C SER A 530 20.84 0.93 -6.47
N ASP A 531 20.12 1.28 -7.54
CA ASP A 531 19.67 2.66 -7.77
C ASP A 531 18.44 2.66 -8.69
N ILE A 532 17.91 3.85 -8.95
CA ILE A 532 16.76 4.04 -9.83
C ILE A 532 17.13 3.75 -11.30
N PRO A 533 16.21 3.18 -12.11
CA PRO A 533 16.45 2.91 -13.52
C PRO A 533 16.88 4.13 -14.32
N LEU A 534 16.41 5.32 -13.96
CA LEU A 534 16.83 6.56 -14.63
C LEU A 534 18.35 6.79 -14.54
N ILE A 535 19.00 6.40 -13.44
CA ILE A 535 20.45 6.55 -13.27
C ILE A 535 21.21 5.37 -13.88
N ILE A 536 20.71 4.13 -13.69
CA ILE A 536 21.44 2.93 -14.08
C ILE A 536 21.24 2.56 -15.55
N ASN A 537 20.00 2.64 -16.06
CA ASN A 537 19.60 2.02 -17.33
C ASN A 537 19.20 3.04 -18.41
N SER A 538 19.33 4.35 -18.15
CA SER A 538 18.87 5.35 -19.12
C SER A 538 19.83 5.49 -20.31
N SER A 539 19.23 5.72 -21.48
CA SER A 539 19.97 6.11 -22.66
C SER A 539 20.54 7.53 -22.52
N GLU A 540 21.61 7.84 -23.25
CA GLU A 540 22.16 9.21 -23.32
C GLU A 540 21.09 10.23 -23.72
N ARG A 541 20.18 9.87 -24.63
CA ARG A 541 19.06 10.70 -25.04
C ARG A 541 18.14 11.03 -23.87
N THR A 542 17.79 10.04 -23.05
CA THR A 542 16.96 10.24 -21.85
C THR A 542 17.66 11.14 -20.84
N MET A 543 18.95 10.91 -20.59
CA MET A 543 19.74 11.74 -19.70
C MET A 543 19.84 13.19 -20.21
N ALA A 544 20.01 13.41 -21.52
CA ALA A 544 20.06 14.74 -22.11
C ALA A 544 18.76 15.56 -21.95
N MET A 545 17.64 14.93 -21.66
CA MET A 545 16.36 15.60 -21.38
C MET A 545 16.28 16.16 -19.94
N ILE A 546 17.17 15.74 -19.04
CA ILE A 546 17.21 16.17 -17.64
C ILE A 546 18.04 17.46 -17.56
N PRO A 547 17.65 18.48 -16.77
CA PRO A 547 18.47 19.66 -16.55
C PRO A 547 19.88 19.29 -16.02
N SER A 548 20.93 19.88 -16.59
CA SER A 548 22.33 19.56 -16.26
C SER A 548 22.67 19.78 -14.77
N SER A 549 22.03 20.74 -14.12
CA SER A 549 22.19 20.98 -12.68
C SER A 549 21.68 19.80 -11.83
N ILE A 550 20.65 19.10 -12.30
CA ILE A 550 20.07 17.93 -11.64
C ILE A 550 20.92 16.69 -11.89
N GLN A 551 21.42 16.49 -13.12
CA GLN A 551 22.25 15.33 -13.48
C GLN A 551 23.54 15.21 -12.64
N LYS A 552 24.06 16.33 -12.15
CA LYS A 552 25.29 16.38 -11.36
C LYS A 552 25.13 15.94 -9.90
N ASP A 553 23.88 15.75 -9.46
CA ASP A 553 23.54 15.31 -8.12
C ASP A 553 22.48 14.19 -8.20
N TYR A 554 22.91 12.97 -7.91
CA TYR A 554 22.00 11.81 -7.97
C TYR A 554 20.88 11.88 -6.94
N SER A 555 21.05 12.60 -5.82
CA SER A 555 19.94 12.84 -4.87
C SER A 555 18.84 13.69 -5.52
N LEU A 556 19.23 14.74 -6.25
CA LEU A 556 18.29 15.55 -7.03
C LEU A 556 17.73 14.78 -8.23
N THR A 557 18.55 13.96 -8.90
CA THR A 557 18.06 13.09 -10.01
C THR A 557 16.98 12.12 -9.54
N ARG A 558 17.11 11.54 -8.35
CA ARG A 558 16.08 10.65 -7.74
C ARG A 558 14.79 11.41 -7.45
N LEU A 559 14.87 12.65 -6.95
CA LEU A 559 13.69 13.49 -6.69
C LEU A 559 13.02 13.95 -8.00
N TYR A 560 13.81 14.25 -9.03
CA TYR A 560 13.29 14.57 -10.35
C TYR A 560 12.54 13.38 -10.96
N ALA A 561 13.14 12.19 -10.89
CA ALA A 561 12.50 10.94 -11.30
C ALA A 561 11.19 10.67 -10.53
N MET A 562 11.19 10.96 -9.24
CA MET A 562 9.98 10.88 -8.40
C MET A 562 8.88 11.82 -8.91
N GLY A 563 9.21 13.02 -9.32
CA GLY A 563 8.26 13.95 -9.94
C GLY A 563 7.66 13.38 -11.22
N ILE A 564 8.48 12.79 -12.10
CA ILE A 564 8.01 12.13 -13.34
C ILE A 564 7.05 10.98 -13.02
N ASP A 565 7.44 10.11 -12.11
CA ASP A 565 6.62 8.95 -11.76
C ASP A 565 5.34 9.35 -11.00
N ALA A 566 5.39 10.40 -10.17
CA ALA A 566 4.21 10.94 -9.50
C ALA A 566 3.16 11.41 -10.51
N TRP A 567 3.57 12.06 -11.61
CA TRP A 567 2.69 12.43 -12.71
C TRP A 567 2.06 11.20 -13.39
N ARG A 568 2.85 10.15 -13.64
CA ARG A 568 2.35 8.89 -14.23
C ARG A 568 1.40 8.15 -13.30
N VAL A 569 1.72 8.09 -12.00
CA VAL A 569 0.86 7.48 -10.96
C VAL A 569 -0.44 8.27 -10.84
N ALA A 570 -0.39 9.59 -10.87
CA ALA A 570 -1.56 10.46 -10.86
C ALA A 570 -2.48 10.21 -12.08
N ASN A 571 -1.92 10.09 -13.29
CA ASN A 571 -2.69 9.73 -14.49
C ASN A 571 -3.37 8.35 -14.39
N ARG A 572 -2.82 7.46 -13.57
CA ARG A 572 -3.31 6.10 -13.36
C ARG A 572 -3.90 5.86 -11.96
N PHE A 573 -4.24 6.94 -11.26
CA PHE A 573 -4.73 6.87 -9.88
C PHE A 573 -5.89 5.88 -9.71
N ASN A 574 -6.82 5.89 -10.65
CA ASN A 574 -7.95 4.95 -10.68
C ASN A 574 -7.54 3.49 -11.01
N GLN A 575 -6.29 3.24 -11.38
CA GLN A 575 -5.77 1.92 -11.78
C GLN A 575 -4.78 1.37 -10.74
N LEU A 576 -4.52 2.08 -9.64
CA LEU A 576 -3.50 1.70 -8.67
C LEU A 576 -3.72 0.30 -8.09
N ASP A 577 -4.97 -0.09 -7.85
CA ASP A 577 -5.30 -1.45 -7.40
C ASP A 577 -4.83 -2.54 -8.38
N SER A 578 -4.78 -2.25 -9.68
CA SER A 578 -4.29 -3.21 -10.68
C SER A 578 -2.78 -3.47 -10.58
N TYR A 579 -2.02 -2.56 -9.95
CA TYR A 579 -0.59 -2.69 -9.74
C TYR A 579 -0.21 -3.47 -8.47
N GLN A 580 -1.17 -4.00 -7.73
CA GLN A 580 -0.90 -4.98 -6.67
C GLN A 580 -0.36 -6.31 -7.24
N SER A 581 -0.80 -6.70 -8.42
CA SER A 581 -0.36 -7.92 -9.11
C SER A 581 0.48 -7.67 -10.37
N ASN A 582 0.52 -6.44 -10.85
CA ASN A 582 1.33 -5.98 -11.96
C ASN A 582 2.32 -4.90 -11.51
N PHE A 583 3.01 -4.27 -12.43
CA PHE A 583 3.83 -3.10 -12.16
C PHE A 583 3.74 -2.05 -13.28
N LEU A 584 3.99 -0.80 -12.92
CA LEU A 584 4.25 0.30 -13.85
C LEU A 584 5.78 0.46 -13.95
N ALA A 585 6.33 0.38 -15.17
CA ALA A 585 7.73 0.67 -15.39
C ALA A 585 7.96 2.18 -15.19
N GLY A 586 8.58 2.56 -14.08
CA GLY A 586 8.84 3.95 -13.70
C GLY A 586 10.31 4.34 -13.83
N MET A 587 10.58 5.63 -13.74
CA MET A 587 11.93 6.20 -13.67
C MET A 587 12.61 5.91 -12.33
N THR A 588 11.81 5.75 -11.25
CA THR A 588 12.30 5.43 -9.90
C THR A 588 12.33 3.93 -9.60
N GLY A 589 11.81 3.07 -10.47
CA GLY A 589 11.76 1.62 -10.26
C GLY A 589 10.57 0.97 -10.96
N LYS A 590 10.40 -0.33 -10.73
CA LYS A 590 9.14 -1.01 -11.05
C LYS A 590 8.15 -0.71 -9.93
N LEU A 591 7.13 0.07 -10.25
CA LEU A 591 6.15 0.54 -9.28
C LEU A 591 5.03 -0.47 -9.11
N SER A 592 4.80 -0.90 -7.89
CA SER A 592 3.68 -1.76 -7.49
C SER A 592 2.90 -1.09 -6.36
N THR A 593 1.67 -1.52 -6.11
CA THR A 593 0.85 -0.92 -5.05
C THR A 593 0.50 -1.95 -3.98
N SER A 594 0.54 -1.57 -2.72
CA SER A 594 0.08 -2.39 -1.60
C SER A 594 -1.44 -2.27 -1.39
N ASP A 595 -2.00 -3.14 -0.51
CA ASP A 595 -3.42 -3.08 -0.10
C ASP A 595 -3.80 -1.76 0.59
N GLN A 596 -2.82 -1.05 1.13
CA GLN A 596 -3.00 0.24 1.80
C GLN A 596 -2.75 1.41 0.86
N CYS A 597 -2.74 1.16 -0.46
CA CYS A 597 -2.44 2.14 -1.49
C CYS A 597 -1.06 2.81 -1.30
N GLU A 598 -0.06 2.02 -0.91
CA GLU A 598 1.33 2.46 -0.91
C GLU A 598 2.00 2.04 -2.22
N VAL A 599 2.53 2.98 -2.96
CA VAL A 599 3.31 2.72 -4.18
C VAL A 599 4.73 2.34 -3.74
N THR A 600 5.08 1.07 -3.92
CA THR A 600 6.40 0.50 -3.62
C THR A 600 7.24 0.40 -4.89
N ARG A 601 8.57 0.28 -4.75
CA ARG A 601 9.50 0.30 -5.87
C ARG A 601 10.45 -0.90 -5.80
N ALA A 602 10.66 -1.57 -6.93
CA ALA A 602 11.81 -2.45 -7.11
C ALA A 602 12.86 -1.72 -7.96
N LEU A 603 14.09 -1.63 -7.44
CA LEU A 603 15.17 -0.86 -8.01
C LEU A 603 15.90 -1.61 -9.14
N ALA A 604 16.77 -0.91 -9.86
CA ALA A 604 17.75 -1.52 -10.73
C ALA A 604 19.02 -1.84 -9.94
N TRP A 605 19.67 -2.94 -10.28
CA TRP A 605 20.91 -3.39 -9.65
C TRP A 605 22.03 -3.45 -10.68
N GLN A 606 23.21 -2.96 -10.30
CA GLN A 606 24.40 -2.97 -11.12
C GLN A 606 25.64 -3.23 -10.27
N GLN A 607 26.71 -3.70 -10.89
CA GLN A 607 27.98 -3.92 -10.23
C GLN A 607 28.94 -2.77 -10.54
N TYR A 608 29.64 -2.28 -9.52
CA TYR A 608 30.75 -1.35 -9.75
C TYR A 608 31.84 -2.07 -10.54
N THR A 609 32.31 -1.43 -11.62
CA THR A 609 33.39 -1.94 -12.47
C THR A 609 34.48 -0.87 -12.54
N TYR A 610 35.71 -1.28 -12.24
CA TYR A 610 36.88 -0.45 -12.45
C TYR A 610 37.49 -0.80 -13.80
N ALA A 611 37.42 0.13 -14.77
CA ALA A 611 38.14 0.04 -16.03
C ALA A 611 39.52 0.66 -15.81
N ALA A 612 40.56 -0.17 -15.69
CA ALA A 612 41.93 0.34 -15.73
C ALA A 612 42.11 1.13 -17.03
N SER A 613 42.32 2.44 -16.94
CA SER A 613 42.70 3.23 -18.10
C SER A 613 43.98 2.61 -18.68
N GLN A 614 43.88 2.06 -19.89
CA GLN A 614 45.06 1.69 -20.65
C GLN A 614 45.84 3.01 -20.85
N SER A 615 46.84 3.25 -20.02
CA SER A 615 47.85 4.22 -20.29
C SER A 615 48.55 3.79 -21.59
N SER A 616 48.12 4.40 -22.70
CA SER A 616 48.90 4.34 -23.94
C SER A 616 50.25 5.01 -23.67
N SER A 617 51.23 4.20 -23.30
CA SER A 617 52.63 4.56 -23.47
C SER A 617 52.89 4.71 -24.96
N LYS A 618 52.68 5.91 -25.47
CA LYS A 618 53.42 6.35 -26.65
C LYS A 618 54.87 6.46 -26.22
N GLN A 619 55.63 5.38 -26.35
CA GLN A 619 57.06 5.50 -26.56
C GLN A 619 57.26 6.31 -27.83
N SER A 620 57.77 7.53 -27.64
CA SER A 620 58.41 8.29 -28.68
C SER A 620 59.68 7.54 -29.08
N GLU A 621 59.67 6.84 -30.21
CA GLU A 621 60.88 6.61 -30.99
C GLU A 621 61.16 7.84 -31.84
N ASN A 622 62.30 8.45 -31.57
CA ASN A 622 63.14 9.36 -32.36
C ASN A 622 62.59 10.10 -33.57
#